data_96a6f41104593bafd960829ebf9078c2
#
_entry.id   96a6f41104593bafd960829ebf9078c2
#
_cell.length_a   1.000
_cell.length_b   1.000
_cell.length_c   1.000
_cell.angle_alpha   90.00
_cell.angle_beta   90.00
_cell.angle_gamma   90.00
#
_symmetry.space_group_name_H-M   'P 1'
#
loop_
_entity.id
_entity.type
_entity.pdbx_description
1 polymer ?
#
loop_
_entity_poly.entity_id
_entity_poly.type
_entity_poly.pdbx_seq_one_letter_code
_entity_poly.pdbx_strand_id
1 'polypeptide(L)'
;MSPLPCGATYHCRMVDQVLLAQPRGFCAGVEMAIKALTWMVNIFDDPVYCYHEIVHNQAVVEAFERAGVVFVDDISSVPEGSPIMLSAHGSAPEIVAAANEHSAVMVDAVCPLVTKVHHEVKLMAKRNYDIIYVGHEGHDEAVGAIAEAPDSVTLVDPADGLGNFEARDEKRVALLAQTTLGIYEWEDVLEDAQRRYPDLATARRSDLCYATTNRQTAIKQLAGRADTILVVGSQTSSNTQALVRVGRKEGTPTYRVDGPGDINQTWLESSHVVGVTAGASAPDQRVREVIDAIAPIHGVALLSITDEDEYFPLPPSLRKLVKTLQTVVEAAFAVRQPG
;
A
#
# COMPACT_ATOMS: atom_id res chain seq x y z
N MET A 1 33.50 14.10 47.36
CA MET A 1 32.36 14.03 46.44
C MET A 1 31.75 12.68 46.60
N SER A 2 30.65 12.60 47.36
CA SER A 2 29.92 11.34 47.61
C SER A 2 29.02 11.01 46.43
N PRO A 3 28.88 9.74 46.02
CA PRO A 3 27.93 9.35 44.99
C PRO A 3 26.52 9.43 45.55
N LEU A 4 25.63 10.03 44.77
CA LEU A 4 24.19 10.06 45.03
C LEU A 4 23.62 8.62 45.04
N PRO A 5 22.67 8.30 45.95
CA PRO A 5 22.06 6.98 45.95
C PRO A 5 21.12 6.80 44.74
N CYS A 6 21.45 5.85 43.92
CA CYS A 6 20.54 5.29 42.92
C CYS A 6 19.46 4.52 43.66
N GLY A 7 18.30 5.13 43.86
CA GLY A 7 17.17 4.55 44.55
C GLY A 7 15.92 4.64 43.70
N ALA A 8 15.70 3.63 42.88
CA ALA A 8 14.42 3.03 42.51
C ALA A 8 14.73 1.94 41.45
N THR A 9 14.65 0.70 41.79
CA THR A 9 14.69 -0.44 40.89
C THR A 9 13.48 -0.36 39.97
N TYR A 10 13.56 0.46 38.92
CA TYR A 10 12.79 0.19 37.73
C TYR A 10 13.37 -1.09 37.13
N HIS A 11 12.72 -2.21 37.39
CA HIS A 11 12.87 -3.39 36.54
C HIS A 11 12.35 -2.96 35.19
N CYS A 12 13.24 -2.44 34.35
CA CYS A 12 13.00 -2.33 32.93
C CYS A 12 12.79 -3.78 32.45
N ARG A 13 11.55 -4.23 32.40
CA ARG A 13 11.22 -5.55 31.83
C ARG A 13 11.67 -5.49 30.40
N MET A 14 12.68 -6.29 30.07
CA MET A 14 13.19 -6.37 28.71
C MET A 14 12.32 -7.36 27.96
N VAL A 15 12.03 -7.07 26.71
CA VAL A 15 11.32 -8.00 25.81
C VAL A 15 12.14 -9.27 25.65
N ASP A 16 11.55 -10.43 25.90
CA ASP A 16 12.27 -11.70 25.79
C ASP A 16 12.53 -12.05 24.33
N GLN A 17 11.53 -11.97 23.47
CA GLN A 17 11.63 -12.37 22.07
C GLN A 17 10.78 -11.49 21.16
N VAL A 18 11.26 -11.27 19.93
CA VAL A 18 10.46 -10.74 18.82
C VAL A 18 9.99 -11.89 17.93
N LEU A 19 8.68 -11.93 17.64
CA LEU A 19 8.10 -12.74 16.55
C LEU A 19 7.92 -11.86 15.33
N LEU A 20 8.72 -12.12 14.29
CA LEU A 20 8.71 -11.36 13.05
C LEU A 20 7.85 -12.06 12.00
N ALA A 21 6.75 -11.42 11.59
CA ALA A 21 5.86 -11.97 10.58
C ALA A 21 6.49 -12.01 9.18
N GLN A 22 6.12 -13.03 8.40
CA GLN A 22 6.43 -13.14 6.98
C GLN A 22 5.19 -13.71 6.26
N PRO A 23 4.69 -13.06 5.16
CA PRO A 23 5.27 -11.86 4.52
C PRO A 23 5.01 -10.56 5.30
N ARG A 24 5.83 -9.54 5.03
CA ARG A 24 5.74 -8.19 5.54
C ARG A 24 6.43 -7.20 4.59
N GLY A 25 6.21 -5.90 4.81
CA GLY A 25 6.88 -4.84 4.05
C GLY A 25 6.46 -4.83 2.57
N PHE A 26 7.32 -4.36 1.69
CA PHE A 26 7.00 -4.11 0.28
C PHE A 26 6.33 -5.29 -0.40
N CYS A 27 5.20 -5.02 -1.08
CA CYS A 27 4.56 -5.97 -2.00
C CYS A 27 5.07 -5.76 -3.43
N ALA A 28 4.78 -6.70 -4.34
CA ALA A 28 5.23 -6.59 -5.74
C ALA A 28 4.74 -5.32 -6.45
N GLY A 29 3.54 -4.80 -6.11
CA GLY A 29 3.02 -3.53 -6.66
C GLY A 29 3.86 -2.33 -6.23
N VAL A 30 4.17 -2.25 -4.94
CA VAL A 30 5.03 -1.21 -4.36
C VAL A 30 6.45 -1.30 -4.91
N GLU A 31 7.04 -2.50 -4.97
CA GLU A 31 8.37 -2.68 -5.55
C GLU A 31 8.44 -2.26 -7.02
N MET A 32 7.42 -2.59 -7.80
CA MET A 32 7.34 -2.18 -9.21
C MET A 32 7.34 -0.66 -9.33
N ALA A 33 6.51 0.03 -8.55
CA ALA A 33 6.39 1.49 -8.59
C ALA A 33 7.68 2.19 -8.15
N ILE A 34 8.30 1.74 -7.05
CA ILE A 34 9.58 2.25 -6.56
C ILE A 34 10.69 2.03 -7.61
N LYS A 35 10.78 0.84 -8.19
CA LYS A 35 11.74 0.53 -9.26
C LYS A 35 11.52 1.41 -10.48
N ALA A 36 10.25 1.65 -10.86
CA ALA A 36 9.92 2.51 -11.99
C ALA A 36 10.34 3.95 -11.76
N LEU A 37 10.04 4.54 -10.60
CA LEU A 37 10.46 5.90 -10.26
C LEU A 37 11.99 6.01 -10.17
N THR A 38 12.67 5.00 -9.61
CA THR A 38 14.14 4.94 -9.59
C THR A 38 14.72 4.97 -11.01
N TRP A 39 14.12 4.23 -11.96
CA TRP A 39 14.55 4.27 -13.35
C TRP A 39 14.34 5.65 -13.99
N MET A 40 13.21 6.32 -13.71
CA MET A 40 12.97 7.67 -14.23
C MET A 40 14.01 8.67 -13.71
N VAL A 41 14.28 8.68 -12.41
CA VAL A 41 15.32 9.54 -11.80
C VAL A 41 16.71 9.31 -12.42
N ASN A 42 17.03 8.07 -12.84
CA ASN A 42 18.31 7.75 -13.44
C ASN A 42 18.38 8.06 -14.96
N ILE A 43 17.24 8.19 -15.63
CA ILE A 43 17.18 8.44 -17.08
C ILE A 43 17.12 9.93 -17.40
N PHE A 44 16.41 10.71 -16.57
CA PHE A 44 16.18 12.12 -16.82
C PHE A 44 17.10 12.98 -15.95
N ASP A 45 17.76 13.95 -16.55
CA ASP A 45 18.57 14.97 -15.85
C ASP A 45 17.68 16.06 -15.22
N ASP A 46 16.50 16.30 -15.81
CA ASP A 46 15.49 17.23 -15.31
C ASP A 46 14.71 16.57 -14.14
N PRO A 47 14.10 17.39 -13.26
CA PRO A 47 13.24 16.87 -12.20
C PRO A 47 12.14 15.96 -12.74
N VAL A 48 11.98 14.79 -12.13
CA VAL A 48 10.85 13.89 -12.37
C VAL A 48 9.70 14.32 -11.48
N TYR A 49 8.53 14.53 -12.05
CA TYR A 49 7.32 14.86 -11.30
C TYR A 49 6.53 13.60 -11.01
N CYS A 50 6.03 13.46 -9.79
CA CYS A 50 5.17 12.34 -9.40
C CYS A 50 3.83 12.89 -8.92
N TYR A 51 2.75 12.44 -9.55
CA TYR A 51 1.41 12.80 -9.14
C TYR A 51 1.01 11.99 -7.91
N HIS A 52 0.78 12.67 -6.81
CA HIS A 52 0.61 12.15 -5.45
C HIS A 52 1.84 11.34 -4.96
N GLU A 53 1.79 10.87 -3.71
CA GLU A 53 2.82 9.98 -3.16
C GLU A 53 2.92 8.71 -3.99
N ILE A 54 4.12 8.31 -4.40
CA ILE A 54 4.32 7.08 -5.20
C ILE A 54 3.74 5.85 -4.49
N VAL A 55 3.87 5.81 -3.18
CA VAL A 55 3.28 4.87 -2.23
C VAL A 55 3.08 5.59 -0.90
N HIS A 56 2.07 5.24 -0.12
CA HIS A 56 1.80 5.86 1.18
C HIS A 56 2.85 5.45 2.22
N ASN A 57 4.04 6.07 2.11
CA ASN A 57 5.12 5.91 3.07
C ASN A 57 6.05 7.12 3.06
N GLN A 58 6.04 7.90 4.14
CA GLN A 58 6.79 9.13 4.26
C GLN A 58 8.31 8.95 4.04
N ALA A 59 8.90 7.88 4.57
CA ALA A 59 10.33 7.62 4.39
C ALA A 59 10.70 7.36 2.91
N VAL A 60 9.80 6.75 2.14
CA VAL A 60 9.98 6.53 0.70
C VAL A 60 9.85 7.85 -0.05
N VAL A 61 8.83 8.65 0.26
CA VAL A 61 8.61 9.98 -0.34
C VAL A 61 9.84 10.86 -0.11
N GLU A 62 10.29 11.03 1.14
CA GLU A 62 11.48 11.82 1.48
C GLU A 62 12.76 11.32 0.78
N ALA A 63 12.90 10.00 0.59
CA ALA A 63 14.05 9.47 -0.13
C ALA A 63 14.06 9.91 -1.60
N PHE A 64 12.90 9.93 -2.26
CA PHE A 64 12.78 10.39 -3.63
C PHE A 64 12.87 11.92 -3.76
N GLU A 65 12.33 12.69 -2.81
CA GLU A 65 12.54 14.14 -2.76
C GLU A 65 14.03 14.49 -2.70
N ARG A 66 14.79 13.80 -1.85
CA ARG A 66 16.27 13.96 -1.79
C ARG A 66 16.97 13.55 -3.09
N ALA A 67 16.35 12.68 -3.88
CA ALA A 67 16.84 12.28 -5.21
C ALA A 67 16.37 13.22 -6.35
N GLY A 68 15.64 14.31 -6.01
CA GLY A 68 15.20 15.32 -6.97
C GLY A 68 13.82 15.09 -7.58
N VAL A 69 13.02 14.16 -7.03
CA VAL A 69 11.61 14.01 -7.42
C VAL A 69 10.77 15.11 -6.81
N VAL A 70 9.85 15.67 -7.59
CA VAL A 70 8.88 16.66 -7.13
C VAL A 70 7.49 16.00 -7.10
N PHE A 71 6.93 15.85 -5.91
CA PHE A 71 5.57 15.36 -5.75
C PHE A 71 4.58 16.51 -5.91
N VAL A 72 3.49 16.28 -6.64
CA VAL A 72 2.47 17.28 -6.97
C VAL A 72 1.06 16.71 -6.80
N ASP A 73 0.13 17.54 -6.39
CA ASP A 73 -1.29 17.20 -6.28
C ASP A 73 -2.10 17.69 -7.48
N ASP A 74 -1.47 18.44 -8.40
CA ASP A 74 -2.10 18.97 -9.61
C ASP A 74 -1.15 18.89 -10.79
N ILE A 75 -1.56 18.18 -11.86
CA ILE A 75 -0.80 18.04 -13.11
C ILE A 75 -0.55 19.40 -13.78
N SER A 76 -1.45 20.35 -13.62
CA SER A 76 -1.28 21.69 -14.21
C SER A 76 -0.12 22.50 -13.61
N SER A 77 0.35 22.12 -12.43
CA SER A 77 1.53 22.74 -11.80
C SER A 77 2.86 22.25 -12.34
N VAL A 78 2.86 21.16 -13.12
CA VAL A 78 4.06 20.59 -13.72
C VAL A 78 4.48 21.39 -14.94
N PRO A 79 5.77 21.74 -15.13
CA PRO A 79 6.23 22.39 -16.36
C PRO A 79 5.96 21.52 -17.59
N GLU A 80 5.47 22.14 -18.67
CA GLU A 80 5.17 21.44 -19.92
C GLU A 80 6.38 20.67 -20.46
N GLY A 81 6.17 19.43 -20.88
CA GLY A 81 7.21 18.56 -21.39
C GLY A 81 8.05 17.84 -20.33
N SER A 82 7.83 18.08 -19.04
CA SER A 82 8.53 17.36 -17.98
C SER A 82 8.13 15.89 -17.92
N PRO A 83 9.04 14.98 -17.45
CA PRO A 83 8.68 13.59 -17.20
C PRO A 83 7.73 13.48 -15.99
N ILE A 84 6.60 12.79 -16.20
CA ILE A 84 5.57 12.59 -15.16
C ILE A 84 5.39 11.11 -14.85
N MET A 85 5.25 10.80 -13.57
CA MET A 85 4.86 9.49 -13.08
C MET A 85 3.54 9.56 -12.32
N LEU A 86 2.65 8.61 -12.58
CA LEU A 86 1.45 8.39 -11.78
C LEU A 86 1.71 7.29 -10.75
N SER A 87 1.08 7.42 -9.58
CA SER A 87 1.33 6.56 -8.41
C SER A 87 0.83 5.12 -8.57
N ALA A 88 1.19 4.27 -7.60
CA ALA A 88 0.75 2.87 -7.56
C ALA A 88 -0.76 2.69 -7.30
N HIS A 89 -1.41 3.72 -6.77
CA HIS A 89 -2.80 3.67 -6.31
C HIS A 89 -3.84 3.75 -7.43
N GLY A 90 -3.41 4.09 -8.66
CA GLY A 90 -4.29 4.38 -9.78
C GLY A 90 -4.79 5.83 -9.75
N SER A 91 -5.06 6.37 -10.93
CA SER A 91 -5.52 7.74 -11.10
C SER A 91 -6.81 7.78 -11.92
N ALA A 92 -7.59 8.83 -11.73
CA ALA A 92 -8.77 9.09 -12.53
C ALA A 92 -8.43 9.20 -14.03
N PRO A 93 -9.30 8.75 -14.94
CA PRO A 93 -9.05 8.79 -16.38
C PRO A 93 -8.67 10.18 -16.92
N GLU A 94 -9.26 11.25 -16.38
CA GLU A 94 -8.95 12.63 -16.73
C GLU A 94 -7.54 13.04 -16.30
N ILE A 95 -7.04 12.54 -15.18
CA ILE A 95 -5.66 12.78 -14.72
C ILE A 95 -4.67 12.06 -15.64
N VAL A 96 -4.97 10.81 -16.02
CA VAL A 96 -4.16 10.06 -16.98
C VAL A 96 -4.10 10.77 -18.33
N ALA A 97 -5.22 11.29 -18.82
CA ALA A 97 -5.29 12.04 -20.07
C ALA A 97 -4.47 13.35 -19.98
N ALA A 98 -4.67 14.14 -18.93
CA ALA A 98 -3.95 15.38 -18.70
C ALA A 98 -2.43 15.15 -18.58
N ALA A 99 -2.00 14.14 -17.85
CA ALA A 99 -0.59 13.78 -17.74
C ALA A 99 0.03 13.39 -19.09
N ASN A 100 -0.71 12.63 -19.92
CA ASN A 100 -0.26 12.27 -21.27
C ASN A 100 -0.13 13.47 -22.21
N GLU A 101 -1.04 14.44 -22.12
CA GLU A 101 -1.02 15.64 -22.97
C GLU A 101 0.09 16.61 -22.53
N HIS A 102 0.35 16.68 -21.21
CA HIS A 102 1.26 17.67 -20.62
C HIS A 102 2.73 17.23 -20.62
N SER A 103 3.02 15.94 -20.59
CA SER A 103 4.37 15.39 -20.41
C SER A 103 5.03 14.95 -21.72
N ALA A 104 6.36 15.06 -21.78
CA ALA A 104 7.14 14.40 -22.84
C ALA A 104 7.18 12.87 -22.67
N VAL A 105 7.17 12.42 -21.43
CA VAL A 105 7.13 10.99 -21.04
C VAL A 105 6.24 10.83 -19.82
N MET A 106 5.14 10.10 -19.97
CA MET A 106 4.30 9.69 -18.87
C MET A 106 4.50 8.20 -18.57
N VAL A 107 4.68 7.89 -17.29
CA VAL A 107 4.76 6.51 -16.77
C VAL A 107 3.65 6.31 -15.76
N ASP A 108 2.69 5.44 -16.07
CA ASP A 108 1.66 5.02 -15.13
C ASP A 108 2.17 3.79 -14.36
N ALA A 109 2.42 3.98 -13.06
CA ALA A 109 2.89 2.93 -12.17
C ALA A 109 1.76 2.24 -11.38
N VAL A 110 0.52 2.40 -11.85
CA VAL A 110 -0.63 1.73 -11.21
C VAL A 110 -0.37 0.24 -11.02
N CYS A 111 -0.66 -0.25 -9.82
CA CYS A 111 -0.57 -1.67 -9.52
C CYS A 111 -1.52 -2.48 -10.42
N PRO A 112 -1.07 -3.60 -11.03
CA PRO A 112 -1.95 -4.44 -11.87
C PRO A 112 -3.21 -4.92 -11.16
N LEU A 113 -3.20 -5.06 -9.83
CA LEU A 113 -4.37 -5.45 -9.05
C LEU A 113 -5.37 -4.31 -8.90
N VAL A 114 -4.90 -3.07 -8.81
CA VAL A 114 -5.75 -1.87 -8.87
C VAL A 114 -6.33 -1.69 -10.27
N THR A 115 -5.52 -1.88 -11.32
CA THR A 115 -6.00 -1.86 -12.72
C THR A 115 -7.13 -2.86 -12.93
N LYS A 116 -7.08 -4.04 -12.30
CA LYS A 116 -8.15 -5.02 -12.33
C LYS A 116 -9.46 -4.45 -11.76
N VAL A 117 -9.40 -3.77 -10.62
CA VAL A 117 -10.60 -3.16 -9.99
C VAL A 117 -11.19 -2.08 -10.91
N HIS A 118 -10.36 -1.18 -11.46
CA HIS A 118 -10.79 -0.18 -12.44
C HIS A 118 -11.49 -0.82 -13.66
N HIS A 119 -10.94 -1.95 -14.15
CA HIS A 119 -11.56 -2.69 -15.25
C HIS A 119 -12.91 -3.28 -14.85
N GLU A 120 -13.05 -3.83 -13.66
CA GLU A 120 -14.30 -4.40 -13.15
C GLU A 120 -15.37 -3.30 -12.96
N VAL A 121 -15.00 -2.11 -12.45
CA VAL A 121 -15.91 -0.95 -12.38
C VAL A 121 -16.45 -0.63 -13.77
N LYS A 122 -15.59 -0.47 -14.78
CA LYS A 122 -16.02 -0.19 -16.16
C LYS A 122 -16.93 -1.29 -16.73
N LEU A 123 -16.59 -2.54 -16.47
CA LEU A 123 -17.36 -3.70 -16.97
C LEU A 123 -18.74 -3.75 -16.34
N MET A 124 -18.87 -3.54 -15.03
CA MET A 124 -20.14 -3.56 -14.33
C MET A 124 -21.02 -2.36 -14.72
N ALA A 125 -20.44 -1.15 -14.78
CA ALA A 125 -21.13 0.04 -15.24
C ALA A 125 -21.69 -0.12 -16.67
N LYS A 126 -20.89 -0.67 -17.60
CA LYS A 126 -21.32 -0.96 -18.98
C LYS A 126 -22.47 -1.96 -19.05
N ARG A 127 -22.63 -2.79 -18.03
CA ARG A 127 -23.74 -3.76 -17.90
C ARG A 127 -24.93 -3.19 -17.13
N ASN A 128 -24.92 -1.88 -16.83
CA ASN A 128 -25.94 -1.16 -16.08
C ASN A 128 -26.12 -1.70 -14.63
N TYR A 129 -25.03 -2.06 -13.96
CA TYR A 129 -25.05 -2.33 -12.53
C TYR A 129 -24.92 -1.03 -11.74
N ASP A 130 -25.61 -0.95 -10.61
CA ASP A 130 -25.27 -0.03 -9.55
C ASP A 130 -24.14 -0.64 -8.72
N ILE A 131 -23.06 0.08 -8.56
CA ILE A 131 -21.83 -0.43 -7.96
C ILE A 131 -21.66 0.16 -6.58
N ILE A 132 -21.67 -0.69 -5.57
CA ILE A 132 -21.21 -0.36 -4.22
C ILE A 132 -19.70 -0.54 -4.23
N TYR A 133 -18.95 0.56 -4.04
CA TYR A 133 -17.50 0.51 -3.88
C TYR A 133 -17.15 0.71 -2.41
N VAL A 134 -16.66 -0.33 -1.76
CA VAL A 134 -16.27 -0.29 -0.36
C VAL A 134 -14.85 0.25 -0.25
N GLY A 135 -14.68 1.38 0.41
CA GLY A 135 -13.38 2.05 0.50
C GLY A 135 -13.43 3.26 1.44
N HIS A 136 -12.28 3.84 1.70
CA HIS A 136 -12.16 5.02 2.55
C HIS A 136 -12.27 6.30 1.73
N GLU A 137 -13.08 7.24 2.19
CA GLU A 137 -13.24 8.54 1.54
C GLU A 137 -11.90 9.27 1.38
N GLY A 138 -11.67 9.84 0.20
CA GLY A 138 -10.46 10.59 -0.12
C GLY A 138 -9.21 9.73 -0.38
N HIS A 139 -9.29 8.41 -0.29
CA HIS A 139 -8.16 7.55 -0.66
C HIS A 139 -7.99 7.51 -2.19
N ASP A 140 -6.76 7.67 -2.68
CA ASP A 140 -6.44 7.76 -4.12
C ASP A 140 -7.02 6.60 -4.94
N GLU A 141 -6.95 5.37 -4.43
CA GLU A 141 -7.51 4.18 -5.09
C GLU A 141 -9.03 4.29 -5.25
N ALA A 142 -9.73 4.78 -4.21
CA ALA A 142 -11.17 4.96 -4.27
C ALA A 142 -11.56 6.08 -5.25
N VAL A 143 -10.86 7.21 -5.19
CA VAL A 143 -11.06 8.34 -6.11
C VAL A 143 -10.85 7.90 -7.56
N GLY A 144 -9.75 7.20 -7.86
CA GLY A 144 -9.45 6.70 -9.19
C GLY A 144 -10.47 5.68 -9.71
N ALA A 145 -10.88 4.71 -8.87
CA ALA A 145 -11.85 3.70 -9.25
C ALA A 145 -13.26 4.28 -9.50
N ILE A 146 -13.73 5.20 -8.65
CA ILE A 146 -15.03 5.86 -8.80
C ILE A 146 -15.07 6.68 -10.08
N ALA A 147 -13.99 7.39 -10.42
CA ALA A 147 -13.89 8.20 -11.62
C ALA A 147 -14.02 7.41 -12.92
N GLU A 148 -13.86 6.08 -12.91
CA GLU A 148 -14.07 5.23 -14.08
C GLU A 148 -15.56 5.16 -14.53
N ALA A 149 -16.50 5.35 -13.59
CA ALA A 149 -17.92 5.37 -13.87
C ALA A 149 -18.73 6.08 -12.76
N PRO A 150 -18.57 7.41 -12.58
CA PRO A 150 -19.08 8.13 -11.41
C PRO A 150 -20.62 8.04 -11.26
N ASP A 151 -21.37 7.94 -12.37
CA ASP A 151 -22.83 7.82 -12.34
C ASP A 151 -23.36 6.44 -11.90
N SER A 152 -22.46 5.45 -11.82
CA SER A 152 -22.79 4.06 -11.48
C SER A 152 -22.19 3.59 -10.16
N VAL A 153 -21.26 4.35 -9.58
CA VAL A 153 -20.51 3.96 -8.39
C VAL A 153 -20.92 4.81 -7.19
N THR A 154 -21.26 4.14 -6.10
CA THR A 154 -21.45 4.77 -4.79
C THR A 154 -20.37 4.30 -3.83
N LEU A 155 -19.60 5.25 -3.27
CA LEU A 155 -18.64 4.95 -2.20
C LEU A 155 -19.39 4.60 -0.92
N VAL A 156 -18.96 3.54 -0.27
CA VAL A 156 -19.41 3.13 1.05
C VAL A 156 -18.20 3.01 1.96
N ASP A 157 -18.14 3.84 3.00
CA ASP A 157 -17.14 3.64 4.04
C ASP A 157 -17.54 2.44 4.91
N PRO A 158 -16.63 1.49 5.18
CA PRO A 158 -16.93 0.31 6.00
C PRO A 158 -17.50 0.66 7.39
N ALA A 159 -17.14 1.81 7.96
CA ALA A 159 -17.63 2.23 9.26
C ALA A 159 -19.13 2.60 9.25
N ASP A 160 -19.65 3.05 8.11
CA ASP A 160 -21.05 3.46 7.94
C ASP A 160 -21.94 2.33 7.40
N GLY A 161 -21.33 1.20 6.98
CA GLY A 161 -22.05 0.11 6.32
C GLY A 161 -22.72 0.57 5.02
N LEU A 162 -23.75 -0.15 4.55
CA LEU A 162 -24.48 0.23 3.32
C LEU A 162 -25.22 1.57 3.43
N GLY A 163 -25.44 2.06 4.63
CA GLY A 163 -26.10 3.33 4.87
C GLY A 163 -27.41 3.46 4.10
N ASN A 164 -27.55 4.59 3.37
CA ASN A 164 -28.73 4.91 2.55
C ASN A 164 -28.55 4.53 1.07
N PHE A 165 -27.63 3.59 0.74
CA PHE A 165 -27.49 3.14 -0.64
C PHE A 165 -28.80 2.53 -1.12
N GLU A 166 -29.34 3.05 -2.23
CA GLU A 166 -30.54 2.54 -2.92
C GLU A 166 -30.19 2.23 -4.36
N ALA A 167 -30.44 1.01 -4.78
CA ALA A 167 -30.20 0.58 -6.14
C ALA A 167 -31.35 1.02 -7.06
N ARG A 168 -31.05 1.44 -8.30
CA ARG A 168 -32.04 1.67 -9.36
C ARG A 168 -32.73 0.36 -9.78
N ASP A 169 -31.98 -0.75 -9.76
CA ASP A 169 -32.45 -2.10 -10.01
C ASP A 169 -31.78 -3.07 -9.03
N GLU A 170 -32.53 -3.57 -8.05
CA GLU A 170 -32.04 -4.46 -7.00
C GLU A 170 -31.45 -5.78 -7.54
N LYS A 171 -31.77 -6.16 -8.80
CA LYS A 171 -31.21 -7.34 -9.46
C LYS A 171 -29.87 -7.07 -10.12
N ARG A 172 -29.45 -5.82 -10.18
CA ARG A 172 -28.21 -5.37 -10.84
C ARG A 172 -27.35 -4.55 -9.91
N VAL A 173 -27.04 -5.10 -8.76
CA VAL A 173 -26.13 -4.51 -7.80
C VAL A 173 -24.82 -5.29 -7.82
N ALA A 174 -23.70 -4.57 -7.88
CA ALA A 174 -22.35 -5.14 -7.77
C ALA A 174 -21.65 -4.58 -6.55
N LEU A 175 -20.83 -5.41 -5.91
CA LEU A 175 -19.99 -5.01 -4.77
C LEU A 175 -18.53 -5.19 -5.17
N LEU A 176 -17.79 -4.09 -5.14
CA LEU A 176 -16.34 -4.01 -5.36
C LEU A 176 -15.67 -3.35 -4.17
N ALA A 177 -14.35 -3.50 -4.03
CA ALA A 177 -13.65 -3.00 -2.87
C ALA A 177 -12.27 -2.43 -3.20
N GLN A 178 -11.84 -1.48 -2.37
CA GLN A 178 -10.46 -1.02 -2.28
C GLN A 178 -9.55 -2.20 -1.90
N THR A 179 -8.42 -2.36 -2.59
CA THR A 179 -7.54 -3.55 -2.46
C THR A 179 -6.88 -3.70 -1.09
N THR A 180 -6.87 -2.64 -0.29
CA THR A 180 -6.18 -2.56 1.00
C THR A 180 -7.10 -2.56 2.23
N LEU A 181 -8.40 -2.84 2.06
CA LEU A 181 -9.34 -2.92 3.19
C LEU A 181 -8.99 -4.00 4.21
N GLY A 182 -9.46 -3.81 5.43
CA GLY A 182 -9.48 -4.86 6.44
C GLY A 182 -10.44 -5.99 6.07
N ILE A 183 -10.02 -7.24 6.29
CA ILE A 183 -10.85 -8.40 5.96
C ILE A 183 -12.20 -8.36 6.68
N TYR A 184 -12.22 -7.92 7.93
CA TYR A 184 -13.45 -7.80 8.71
C TYR A 184 -14.34 -6.66 8.22
N GLU A 185 -13.74 -5.56 7.75
CA GLU A 185 -14.47 -4.44 7.15
C GLU A 185 -15.18 -4.89 5.86
N TRP A 186 -14.47 -5.68 5.05
CA TRP A 186 -15.02 -6.28 3.85
C TRP A 186 -16.13 -7.29 4.16
N GLU A 187 -15.89 -8.23 5.09
CA GLU A 187 -16.84 -9.28 5.46
C GLU A 187 -18.15 -8.70 6.02
N ASP A 188 -18.07 -7.70 6.90
CA ASP A 188 -19.22 -7.05 7.51
C ASP A 188 -20.11 -6.38 6.44
N VAL A 189 -19.52 -5.64 5.48
CA VAL A 189 -20.27 -4.99 4.39
C VAL A 189 -20.79 -6.02 3.36
N LEU A 190 -20.02 -7.05 3.04
CA LEU A 190 -20.42 -8.12 2.12
C LEU A 190 -21.64 -8.86 2.66
N GLU A 191 -21.65 -9.23 3.94
CA GLU A 191 -22.80 -9.92 4.57
C GLU A 191 -24.06 -9.06 4.52
N ASP A 192 -23.93 -7.76 4.82
CA ASP A 192 -25.06 -6.83 4.75
C ASP A 192 -25.59 -6.64 3.32
N ALA A 193 -24.69 -6.51 2.35
CA ALA A 193 -25.03 -6.36 0.93
C ALA A 193 -25.71 -7.64 0.38
N GLN A 194 -25.22 -8.83 0.72
CA GLN A 194 -25.84 -10.10 0.32
C GLN A 194 -27.24 -10.29 0.92
N ARG A 195 -27.44 -9.84 2.14
CA ARG A 195 -28.74 -9.89 2.82
C ARG A 195 -29.76 -8.96 2.16
N ARG A 196 -29.31 -7.77 1.73
CA ARG A 196 -30.17 -6.76 1.11
C ARG A 196 -30.39 -7.01 -0.39
N TYR A 197 -29.39 -7.55 -1.09
CA TYR A 197 -29.43 -7.81 -2.54
C TYR A 197 -29.10 -9.29 -2.83
N PRO A 198 -30.09 -10.18 -2.90
CA PRO A 198 -29.86 -11.62 -3.11
C PRO A 198 -29.13 -11.98 -4.41
N ASP A 199 -29.29 -11.16 -5.45
CA ASP A 199 -28.63 -11.32 -6.75
C ASP A 199 -27.31 -10.54 -6.85
N LEU A 200 -26.72 -10.15 -5.72
CA LEU A 200 -25.49 -9.34 -5.66
C LEU A 200 -24.36 -9.96 -6.49
N ALA A 201 -23.85 -9.19 -7.44
CA ALA A 201 -22.65 -9.55 -8.18
C ALA A 201 -21.39 -9.13 -7.38
N THR A 202 -20.46 -10.05 -7.19
CA THR A 202 -19.15 -9.77 -6.60
C THR A 202 -18.05 -10.16 -7.56
N ALA A 203 -16.84 -9.65 -7.36
CA ALA A 203 -15.68 -10.17 -8.05
C ALA A 203 -15.57 -11.69 -7.84
N ARG A 204 -15.13 -12.44 -8.88
CA ARG A 204 -14.94 -13.91 -8.78
C ARG A 204 -13.97 -14.33 -7.67
N ARG A 205 -13.06 -13.46 -7.30
CA ARG A 205 -12.19 -13.53 -6.13
C ARG A 205 -12.36 -12.21 -5.38
N SER A 206 -12.10 -12.19 -4.09
CA SER A 206 -12.05 -10.94 -3.32
C SER A 206 -11.22 -9.87 -4.05
N ASP A 207 -11.68 -8.62 -4.03
CA ASP A 207 -10.90 -7.48 -4.55
C ASP A 207 -9.71 -7.16 -3.65
N LEU A 208 -9.72 -7.63 -2.41
CA LEU A 208 -8.56 -7.54 -1.54
C LEU A 208 -7.38 -8.22 -2.19
N CYS A 209 -6.27 -7.50 -2.32
CA CYS A 209 -5.08 -8.04 -2.96
C CYS A 209 -4.43 -9.13 -2.09
N TYR A 210 -3.66 -10.04 -2.73
CA TYR A 210 -2.95 -11.10 -2.00
C TYR A 210 -2.03 -10.54 -0.91
N ALA A 211 -1.38 -9.41 -1.15
CA ALA A 211 -0.49 -8.79 -0.17
C ALA A 211 -1.26 -8.32 1.08
N THR A 212 -2.47 -7.81 0.89
CA THR A 212 -3.39 -7.44 1.98
C THR A 212 -3.84 -8.67 2.77
N THR A 213 -4.33 -9.71 2.09
CA THR A 213 -4.84 -10.92 2.75
C THR A 213 -3.74 -11.71 3.46
N ASN A 214 -2.55 -11.84 2.87
CA ASN A 214 -1.42 -12.55 3.47
C ASN A 214 -0.94 -11.84 4.74
N ARG A 215 -0.76 -10.50 4.70
CA ARG A 215 -0.32 -9.74 5.89
C ARG A 215 -1.37 -9.74 6.99
N GLN A 216 -2.66 -9.69 6.65
CA GLN A 216 -3.73 -9.82 7.63
C GLN A 216 -3.81 -11.23 8.24
N THR A 217 -3.55 -12.29 7.46
CA THR A 217 -3.40 -13.64 7.97
C THR A 217 -2.21 -13.75 8.93
N ALA A 218 -1.10 -13.10 8.58
CA ALA A 218 0.09 -13.08 9.42
C ALA A 218 -0.18 -12.40 10.78
N ILE A 219 -0.86 -11.26 10.79
CA ILE A 219 -1.15 -10.57 12.04
C ILE A 219 -2.16 -11.33 12.92
N LYS A 220 -3.13 -12.03 12.34
CA LYS A 220 -4.02 -12.93 13.09
C LYS A 220 -3.23 -14.01 13.83
N GLN A 221 -2.21 -14.58 13.19
CA GLN A 221 -1.35 -15.57 13.83
C GLN A 221 -0.39 -14.97 14.86
N LEU A 222 0.09 -13.73 14.66
CA LEU A 222 0.85 -13.02 15.68
C LEU A 222 0.00 -12.77 16.94
N ALA A 223 -1.25 -12.35 16.76
CA ALA A 223 -2.15 -12.05 17.87
C ALA A 223 -2.36 -13.24 18.83
N GLY A 224 -2.34 -14.47 18.31
CA GLY A 224 -2.41 -15.66 19.15
C GLY A 224 -1.11 -16.04 19.89
N ARG A 225 0.00 -15.30 19.69
CA ARG A 225 1.35 -15.67 20.15
C ARG A 225 2.16 -14.54 20.75
N ALA A 226 1.74 -13.30 20.59
CA ALA A 226 2.42 -12.11 21.07
C ALA A 226 1.57 -11.40 22.13
N ASP A 227 2.23 -10.77 23.10
CA ASP A 227 1.58 -9.95 24.12
C ASP A 227 1.24 -8.56 23.59
N THR A 228 2.07 -8.07 22.68
CA THR A 228 1.90 -6.77 21.99
C THR A 228 2.37 -6.90 20.55
N ILE A 229 1.72 -6.19 19.63
CA ILE A 229 2.12 -6.18 18.22
C ILE A 229 2.48 -4.76 17.81
N LEU A 230 3.63 -4.61 17.15
CA LEU A 230 4.03 -3.39 16.45
C LEU A 230 3.88 -3.58 14.93
N VAL A 231 3.13 -2.67 14.31
CA VAL A 231 2.93 -2.62 12.86
C VAL A 231 3.72 -1.45 12.31
N VAL A 232 4.80 -1.76 11.61
CA VAL A 232 5.66 -0.74 10.99
C VAL A 232 5.02 -0.20 9.70
N GLY A 233 4.86 1.12 9.60
CA GLY A 233 4.33 1.78 8.42
C GLY A 233 3.64 3.11 8.69
N SER A 234 3.36 3.86 7.62
CA SER A 234 2.84 5.22 7.70
C SER A 234 1.40 5.29 8.19
N GLN A 235 1.06 6.43 8.80
CA GLN A 235 -0.31 6.78 9.19
C GLN A 235 -1.24 6.90 7.97
N THR A 236 -0.73 7.33 6.82
CA THR A 236 -1.49 7.48 5.58
C THR A 236 -1.73 6.15 4.85
N SER A 237 -1.02 5.07 5.23
CA SER A 237 -1.16 3.76 4.60
C SER A 237 -2.42 3.02 5.08
N SER A 238 -3.41 2.88 4.19
CA SER A 238 -4.64 2.09 4.45
C SER A 238 -4.31 0.65 4.84
N ASN A 239 -3.36 -0.02 4.16
CA ASN A 239 -2.92 -1.37 4.53
C ASN A 239 -2.35 -1.43 5.95
N THR A 240 -1.50 -0.48 6.36
CA THR A 240 -0.95 -0.42 7.72
C THR A 240 -2.05 -0.26 8.76
N GLN A 241 -3.00 0.65 8.51
CA GLN A 241 -4.14 0.88 9.41
C GLN A 241 -5.03 -0.36 9.52
N ALA A 242 -5.29 -1.05 8.40
CA ALA A 242 -6.06 -2.30 8.40
C ALA A 242 -5.39 -3.37 9.28
N LEU A 243 -4.07 -3.52 9.22
CA LEU A 243 -3.33 -4.45 10.07
C LEU A 243 -3.50 -4.11 11.56
N VAL A 244 -3.42 -2.84 11.93
CA VAL A 244 -3.63 -2.41 13.33
C VAL A 244 -5.04 -2.77 13.79
N ARG A 245 -6.07 -2.48 12.96
CA ARG A 245 -7.46 -2.83 13.28
C ARG A 245 -7.66 -4.33 13.46
N VAL A 246 -7.09 -5.14 12.55
CA VAL A 246 -7.15 -6.60 12.63
C VAL A 246 -6.51 -7.11 13.93
N GLY A 247 -5.28 -6.69 14.26
CA GLY A 247 -4.61 -7.13 15.48
C GLY A 247 -5.39 -6.79 16.75
N ARG A 248 -6.00 -5.59 16.78
CA ARG A 248 -6.88 -5.18 17.90
C ARG A 248 -8.18 -5.99 17.96
N LYS A 249 -8.80 -6.30 16.81
CA LYS A 249 -10.01 -7.14 16.75
C LYS A 249 -9.74 -8.57 17.21
N GLU A 250 -8.53 -9.08 17.01
CA GLU A 250 -8.06 -10.36 17.57
C GLU A 250 -7.76 -10.30 19.08
N GLY A 251 -7.90 -9.15 19.72
CA GLY A 251 -7.75 -8.98 21.17
C GLY A 251 -6.32 -8.70 21.65
N THR A 252 -5.35 -8.51 20.75
CA THR A 252 -3.97 -8.21 21.14
C THR A 252 -3.69 -6.71 21.02
N PRO A 253 -3.09 -6.05 22.04
CA PRO A 253 -2.63 -4.66 21.95
C PRO A 253 -1.75 -4.48 20.73
N THR A 254 -2.19 -3.63 19.79
CA THR A 254 -1.54 -3.45 18.50
C THR A 254 -1.36 -1.97 18.22
N TYR A 255 -0.12 -1.58 17.92
CA TYR A 255 0.26 -0.20 17.73
C TYR A 255 0.98 0.01 16.41
N ARG A 256 0.70 1.13 15.74
CA ARG A 256 1.44 1.58 14.56
C ARG A 256 2.69 2.34 14.98
N VAL A 257 3.78 2.11 14.27
CA VAL A 257 5.03 2.87 14.39
C VAL A 257 5.60 3.15 13.00
N ASP A 258 6.07 4.39 12.73
CA ASP A 258 6.82 4.68 11.51
C ASP A 258 8.31 4.31 11.67
N GLY A 259 8.79 4.32 12.91
CA GLY A 259 10.16 4.02 13.24
C GLY A 259 10.39 3.90 14.75
N PRO A 260 11.65 3.78 15.18
CA PRO A 260 12.02 3.59 16.59
C PRO A 260 11.49 4.68 17.52
N GLY A 261 11.41 5.93 17.02
CA GLY A 261 10.97 7.09 17.80
C GLY A 261 9.52 7.05 18.25
N ASP A 262 8.69 6.24 17.59
CA ASP A 262 7.26 6.10 17.92
C ASP A 262 7.00 5.04 18.98
N ILE A 263 8.01 4.26 19.37
CA ILE A 263 7.83 3.19 20.35
C ILE A 263 7.62 3.80 21.72
N ASN A 264 6.41 3.64 22.26
CA ASN A 264 6.15 3.97 23.64
C ASN A 264 6.58 2.79 24.53
N GLN A 265 7.55 3.04 25.42
CA GLN A 265 8.10 2.01 26.32
C GLN A 265 7.02 1.34 27.19
N THR A 266 5.96 2.07 27.53
CA THR A 266 4.85 1.50 28.31
C THR A 266 4.12 0.36 27.59
N TRP A 267 4.15 0.31 26.26
CA TRP A 267 3.58 -0.79 25.50
C TRP A 267 4.35 -2.10 25.68
N LEU A 268 5.64 -2.00 26.05
CA LEU A 268 6.56 -3.13 26.15
C LEU A 268 6.77 -3.60 27.59
N GLU A 269 6.40 -2.79 28.59
CA GLU A 269 6.67 -3.07 30.03
C GLU A 269 6.11 -4.41 30.54
N SER A 270 5.01 -4.89 29.96
CA SER A 270 4.38 -6.17 30.31
C SER A 270 4.52 -7.25 29.24
N SER A 271 5.26 -6.96 28.17
CA SER A 271 5.37 -7.84 27.00
C SER A 271 6.62 -8.72 27.09
N HIS A 272 6.44 -10.02 27.14
CA HIS A 272 7.51 -11.01 26.97
C HIS A 272 7.79 -11.27 25.50
N VAL A 273 6.74 -11.40 24.71
CA VAL A 273 6.82 -11.62 23.27
C VAL A 273 6.19 -10.45 22.53
N VAL A 274 6.98 -9.79 21.69
CA VAL A 274 6.50 -8.70 20.84
C VAL A 274 6.41 -9.20 19.39
N GLY A 275 5.21 -9.16 18.84
CA GLY A 275 4.97 -9.40 17.41
C GLY A 275 5.39 -8.17 16.60
N VAL A 276 6.12 -8.36 15.51
CA VAL A 276 6.48 -7.28 14.58
C VAL A 276 6.03 -7.67 13.19
N THR A 277 5.31 -6.77 12.53
CA THR A 277 4.94 -6.86 11.12
C THR A 277 5.06 -5.50 10.46
N ALA A 278 4.79 -5.43 9.16
CA ALA A 278 4.87 -4.16 8.43
C ALA A 278 3.81 -4.09 7.32
N GLY A 279 3.31 -2.89 7.08
CA GLY A 279 2.44 -2.60 5.95
C GLY A 279 3.13 -2.79 4.61
N ALA A 280 2.32 -2.96 3.55
CA ALA A 280 2.77 -3.27 2.19
C ALA A 280 3.64 -2.18 1.53
N SER A 281 3.70 -0.98 2.11
CA SER A 281 4.53 0.15 1.67
C SER A 281 5.70 0.47 2.61
N ALA A 282 5.93 -0.33 3.66
CA ALA A 282 6.99 -0.08 4.64
C ALA A 282 8.31 -0.73 4.21
N PRO A 283 9.44 0.01 4.22
CA PRO A 283 10.76 -0.53 3.93
C PRO A 283 11.23 -1.52 5.01
N ASP A 284 11.87 -2.63 4.62
CA ASP A 284 12.42 -3.62 5.57
C ASP A 284 13.48 -3.00 6.50
N GLN A 285 14.18 -1.96 6.06
CA GLN A 285 15.11 -1.21 6.91
C GLN A 285 14.42 -0.63 8.14
N ARG A 286 13.22 -0.05 8.00
CA ARG A 286 12.44 0.48 9.14
C ARG A 286 12.05 -0.63 10.12
N VAL A 287 11.71 -1.81 9.61
CA VAL A 287 11.43 -2.99 10.45
C VAL A 287 12.65 -3.38 11.29
N ARG A 288 13.84 -3.39 10.67
CA ARG A 288 15.09 -3.69 11.39
C ARG A 288 15.39 -2.64 12.46
N GLU A 289 15.28 -1.36 12.13
CA GLU A 289 15.48 -0.26 13.08
C GLU A 289 14.55 -0.37 14.31
N VAL A 290 13.29 -0.76 14.09
CA VAL A 290 12.31 -1.01 15.18
C VAL A 290 12.73 -2.21 16.03
N ILE A 291 13.16 -3.31 15.41
CA ILE A 291 13.62 -4.50 16.12
C ILE A 291 14.88 -4.20 16.95
N ASP A 292 15.83 -3.46 16.38
CA ASP A 292 17.06 -3.05 17.06
C ASP A 292 16.74 -2.18 18.28
N ALA A 293 15.74 -1.31 18.19
CA ALA A 293 15.29 -0.49 19.31
C ALA A 293 14.56 -1.27 20.43
N ILE A 294 13.85 -2.36 20.06
CA ILE A 294 13.25 -3.28 21.04
C ILE A 294 14.33 -4.04 21.80
N ALA A 295 15.45 -4.39 21.14
CA ALA A 295 16.58 -5.12 21.68
C ALA A 295 16.19 -6.41 22.44
N PRO A 296 15.54 -7.39 21.78
CA PRO A 296 15.01 -8.59 22.46
C PRO A 296 16.15 -9.49 22.98
N ILE A 297 15.99 -10.03 24.22
CA ILE A 297 17.04 -10.83 24.90
C ILE A 297 17.36 -12.10 24.10
N HIS A 298 16.34 -12.79 23.60
CA HIS A 298 16.48 -14.08 22.89
C HIS A 298 16.39 -13.91 21.37
N GLY A 299 16.53 -12.66 20.87
CA GLY A 299 16.57 -12.36 19.46
C GLY A 299 15.20 -12.48 18.77
N VAL A 300 15.24 -12.78 17.47
CA VAL A 300 14.10 -12.75 16.56
C VAL A 300 13.79 -14.16 16.06
N ALA A 301 12.53 -14.58 16.21
CA ALA A 301 12.01 -15.79 15.58
C ALA A 301 11.09 -15.40 14.40
N LEU A 302 11.22 -16.11 13.30
CA LEU A 302 10.36 -15.89 12.13
C LEU A 302 9.02 -16.62 12.29
N LEU A 303 7.93 -15.94 11.98
CA LEU A 303 6.61 -16.51 11.83
C LEU A 303 6.23 -16.46 10.35
N SER A 304 6.59 -17.51 9.61
CA SER A 304 6.28 -17.64 8.18
C SER A 304 4.87 -18.20 7.98
N ILE A 305 4.07 -17.52 7.16
CA ILE A 305 2.69 -17.92 6.84
C ILE A 305 2.62 -18.47 5.42
N THR A 306 3.20 -17.75 4.48
CA THR A 306 3.28 -18.10 3.06
C THR A 306 4.46 -17.40 2.42
N ASP A 307 4.92 -17.92 1.31
CA ASP A 307 5.89 -17.25 0.45
C ASP A 307 5.13 -16.38 -0.57
N GLU A 308 5.68 -15.20 -0.87
CA GLU A 308 5.19 -14.30 -1.92
C GLU A 308 6.23 -14.26 -3.04
N ASP A 309 5.93 -14.94 -4.16
CA ASP A 309 6.80 -14.98 -5.34
C ASP A 309 6.26 -14.08 -6.48
N GLU A 310 5.25 -13.26 -6.19
CA GLU A 310 4.66 -12.37 -7.16
C GLU A 310 5.66 -11.31 -7.60
N TYR A 311 5.78 -11.19 -8.91
CA TYR A 311 6.61 -10.17 -9.57
C TYR A 311 5.79 -9.40 -10.60
N PHE A 312 5.82 -8.08 -10.51
CA PHE A 312 5.25 -7.22 -11.55
C PHE A 312 6.39 -6.57 -12.36
N PRO A 313 6.36 -6.72 -13.70
CA PRO A 313 7.32 -6.06 -14.56
C PRO A 313 7.11 -4.55 -14.55
N LEU A 314 8.15 -3.78 -14.83
CA LEU A 314 8.05 -2.32 -14.98
C LEU A 314 6.89 -1.92 -15.91
N PRO A 315 6.28 -0.76 -15.72
CA PRO A 315 5.21 -0.24 -16.57
C PRO A 315 5.55 -0.31 -18.06
N PRO A 316 4.58 -0.59 -18.96
CA PRO A 316 4.85 -0.83 -20.39
C PRO A 316 5.57 0.33 -21.10
N SER A 317 5.20 1.59 -20.79
CA SER A 317 5.83 2.79 -21.34
C SER A 317 7.32 2.86 -20.96
N LEU A 318 7.64 2.62 -19.70
CA LEU A 318 9.02 2.62 -19.21
C LEU A 318 9.83 1.44 -19.77
N ARG A 319 9.27 0.25 -19.87
CA ARG A 319 9.95 -0.90 -20.51
C ARG A 319 10.31 -0.61 -21.97
N LYS A 320 9.40 0.05 -22.71
CA LYS A 320 9.65 0.45 -24.09
C LYS A 320 10.80 1.46 -24.16
N LEU A 321 10.81 2.47 -23.28
CA LEU A 321 11.87 3.48 -23.20
C LEU A 321 13.22 2.82 -22.90
N VAL A 322 13.32 2.00 -21.85
CA VAL A 322 14.56 1.30 -21.47
C VAL A 322 15.07 0.42 -22.60
N LYS A 323 14.20 -0.34 -23.28
CA LYS A 323 14.58 -1.17 -24.43
C LYS A 323 15.12 -0.34 -25.59
N THR A 324 14.50 0.81 -25.87
CA THR A 324 14.97 1.72 -26.93
C THR A 324 16.36 2.25 -26.62
N LEU A 325 16.61 2.68 -25.38
CA LEU A 325 17.93 3.15 -24.93
C LEU A 325 18.98 2.04 -25.05
N GLN A 326 18.67 0.81 -24.63
CA GLN A 326 19.57 -0.33 -24.78
C GLN A 326 19.94 -0.59 -26.24
N THR A 327 18.95 -0.56 -27.17
CA THR A 327 19.20 -0.76 -28.60
C THR A 327 20.12 0.34 -29.17
N VAL A 328 19.95 1.59 -28.76
CA VAL A 328 20.80 2.69 -29.19
C VAL A 328 22.24 2.51 -28.70
N VAL A 329 22.41 2.10 -27.44
CA VAL A 329 23.73 1.82 -26.85
C VAL A 329 24.41 0.66 -27.61
N GLU A 330 23.71 -0.46 -27.82
CA GLU A 330 24.23 -1.60 -28.58
C GLU A 330 24.65 -1.24 -29.99
N ALA A 331 23.84 -0.45 -30.72
CA ALA A 331 24.16 0.02 -32.04
C ALA A 331 25.40 0.92 -32.03
N ALA A 332 25.55 1.82 -31.06
CA ALA A 332 26.70 2.69 -30.91
C ALA A 332 28.01 1.89 -30.64
N PHE A 333 27.95 0.78 -29.93
CA PHE A 333 29.11 -0.09 -29.71
C PHE A 333 29.41 -1.00 -30.90
N ALA A 334 28.40 -1.45 -31.66
CA ALA A 334 28.59 -2.26 -32.86
C ALA A 334 29.32 -1.48 -33.98
N VAL A 335 29.12 -0.17 -34.05
CA VAL A 335 29.82 0.69 -35.04
C VAL A 335 31.33 0.89 -34.70
N ARG A 336 31.76 0.58 -33.49
CA ARG A 336 33.15 0.74 -33.01
C ARG A 336 34.05 -0.49 -33.18
N GLN A 337 33.62 -1.53 -33.87
CA GLN A 337 34.54 -2.63 -34.26
C GLN A 337 35.07 -2.33 -35.68
N PRO A 338 36.25 -1.71 -35.86
CA PRO A 338 36.94 -1.71 -37.15
C PRO A 338 37.40 -3.13 -37.40
N GLY A 339 37.06 -3.63 -38.60
CA GLY A 339 37.59 -4.87 -39.16
C GLY A 339 39.10 -4.83 -39.31
#